data_9a3fde8efaa758b7d63ade30f0d2d6fe
#
_entry.id   9a3fde8efaa758b7d63ade30f0d2d6fe
#
_cell.length_a   1.000
_cell.length_b   1.000
_cell.length_c   1.000
_cell.angle_alpha   90.00
_cell.angle_beta   90.00
_cell.angle_gamma   90.00
#
_symmetry.space_group_name_H-M   'P 1'
#
loop_
_entity.id
_entity.type
_entity.pdbx_description
1 polymer ?
#
loop_
_entity_poly.entity_id
_entity_poly.type
_entity_poly.pdbx_seq_one_letter_code
_entity_poly.pdbx_strand_id
1 'polypeptide(L)'
;MFKIINYIFIFSLLFSSAGLAKKVNIFEFNENELSTLKVRKVRGADAKTNYSLGANENGKFLRAEANNSASGLGKEIKINLNETPFLNITWKIEKDLFGIDESSKKGHDYAARVFVVKKTGATPLSNRAMNYVFSSNNDVDAYHPSPFTKKSIDYVLSTTKENLNEWVTVKVNVKEHFKKFHDLDLDEINGIAIMSDTDNSKLSSIAYYQNIYFSSE
;
A
#
# COMPACT_ATOMS: atom_id res chain seq x y z
N MET A 1 48.62 -11.81 -59.81
CA MET A 1 48.81 -10.83 -58.70
C MET A 1 47.42 -10.55 -58.07
N PHE A 2 47.00 -11.37 -57.08
CA PHE A 2 45.70 -11.27 -56.45
C PHE A 2 45.81 -10.41 -55.18
N LYS A 3 45.07 -9.29 -55.12
CA LYS A 3 44.96 -8.48 -53.92
C LYS A 3 43.86 -9.06 -53.00
N ILE A 4 44.28 -9.51 -51.81
CA ILE A 4 43.35 -9.92 -50.72
C ILE A 4 42.97 -8.65 -50.02
N ILE A 5 41.65 -8.33 -50.00
CA ILE A 5 41.05 -7.22 -49.23
C ILE A 5 40.56 -7.85 -47.92
N ASN A 6 41.23 -7.52 -46.81
CA ASN A 6 40.77 -7.89 -45.45
C ASN A 6 39.67 -6.93 -45.01
N TYR A 7 38.43 -7.46 -44.80
CA TYR A 7 37.38 -6.77 -44.12
C TYR A 7 37.51 -6.96 -42.62
N ILE A 8 37.86 -5.93 -41.87
CA ILE A 8 37.81 -5.92 -40.43
C ILE A 8 36.35 -5.63 -40.03
N PHE A 9 35.69 -6.67 -39.51
CA PHE A 9 34.35 -6.51 -38.88
C PHE A 9 34.55 -5.98 -37.45
N ILE A 10 34.26 -4.69 -37.23
CA ILE A 10 34.20 -4.13 -35.89
C ILE A 10 32.85 -4.52 -35.27
N PHE A 11 32.90 -5.50 -34.37
CA PHE A 11 31.72 -5.89 -33.53
C PHE A 11 31.60 -4.87 -32.40
N SER A 12 30.71 -3.88 -32.54
CA SER A 12 30.38 -2.94 -31.47
C SER A 12 29.51 -3.66 -30.44
N LEU A 13 30.10 -4.03 -29.29
CA LEU A 13 29.39 -4.50 -28.11
C LEU A 13 28.63 -3.32 -27.50
N LEU A 14 27.32 -3.28 -27.72
CA LEU A 14 26.42 -2.41 -26.99
C LEU A 14 26.28 -2.97 -25.56
N PHE A 15 27.04 -2.43 -24.61
CA PHE A 15 26.79 -2.65 -23.20
C PHE A 15 25.50 -1.88 -22.82
N SER A 16 24.38 -2.59 -22.76
CA SER A 16 23.20 -2.08 -22.06
C SER A 16 23.54 -2.07 -20.56
N SER A 17 23.77 -0.89 -20.01
CA SER A 17 23.83 -0.73 -18.55
C SER A 17 22.42 -0.92 -18.01
N ALA A 18 22.10 -2.11 -17.54
CA ALA A 18 20.92 -2.32 -16.70
C ALA A 18 21.13 -1.47 -15.43
N GLY A 19 20.49 -0.32 -15.35
CA GLY A 19 20.46 0.48 -14.13
C GLY A 19 19.84 -0.39 -13.03
N LEU A 20 20.46 -0.41 -11.85
CA LEU A 20 19.89 -1.08 -10.68
C LEU A 20 18.50 -0.48 -10.38
N ALA A 21 17.49 -1.33 -10.27
CA ALA A 21 16.15 -0.91 -9.91
C ALA A 21 16.17 -0.12 -8.59
N LYS A 22 15.65 1.11 -8.63
CA LYS A 22 15.59 1.97 -7.44
C LYS A 22 14.51 1.44 -6.52
N LYS A 23 14.85 1.27 -5.23
CA LYS A 23 13.93 0.81 -4.18
C LYS A 23 13.99 1.75 -2.98
N VAL A 24 12.81 2.12 -2.45
CA VAL A 24 12.65 2.94 -1.24
C VAL A 24 11.79 2.18 -0.24
N ASN A 25 12.41 1.58 0.79
CA ASN A 25 11.68 0.89 1.85
C ASN A 25 10.86 1.89 2.66
N ILE A 26 9.63 1.53 2.99
CA ILE A 26 8.72 2.38 3.75
C ILE A 26 8.68 1.96 5.21
N PHE A 27 8.52 0.68 5.50
CA PHE A 27 8.48 0.15 6.86
C PHE A 27 9.54 -0.93 7.05
N GLU A 28 10.23 -0.87 8.19
CA GLU A 28 11.25 -1.84 8.60
C GLU A 28 10.68 -2.90 9.56
N PHE A 29 9.50 -2.63 10.14
CA PHE A 29 8.82 -3.49 11.11
C PHE A 29 9.75 -3.98 12.23
N ASN A 30 10.37 -3.02 12.93
CA ASN A 30 11.21 -3.27 14.10
C ASN A 30 10.77 -2.38 15.28
N GLU A 31 11.27 -2.70 16.49
CA GLU A 31 10.90 -2.01 17.72
C GLU A 31 11.20 -0.50 17.67
N ASN A 32 12.36 -0.12 17.14
CA ASN A 32 12.74 1.28 17.04
C ASN A 32 11.76 2.06 16.16
N GLU A 33 11.40 1.51 14.99
CA GLU A 33 10.43 2.15 14.11
C GLU A 33 9.05 2.20 14.75
N LEU A 34 8.56 1.09 15.30
CA LEU A 34 7.23 1.03 15.90
C LEU A 34 7.05 2.06 17.02
N SER A 35 8.10 2.30 17.82
CA SER A 35 8.10 3.32 18.87
C SER A 35 7.97 4.75 18.33
N THR A 36 8.40 5.00 17.10
CA THR A 36 8.37 6.33 16.45
C THR A 36 7.12 6.58 15.61
N LEU A 37 6.44 5.51 15.19
CA LEU A 37 5.22 5.62 14.39
C LEU A 37 4.08 6.23 15.23
N LYS A 38 3.39 7.20 14.62
CA LYS A 38 2.24 7.83 15.26
C LYS A 38 1.02 6.91 15.17
N VAL A 39 0.70 6.22 16.26
CA VAL A 39 -0.56 5.47 16.36
C VAL A 39 -1.71 6.44 16.50
N ARG A 40 -2.50 6.60 15.44
CA ARG A 40 -3.67 7.49 15.44
C ARG A 40 -4.94 6.65 15.53
N LYS A 41 -5.63 6.76 16.66
CA LYS A 41 -7.00 6.23 16.82
C LYS A 41 -7.93 6.99 15.89
N VAL A 42 -8.80 6.30 15.20
CA VAL A 42 -9.85 6.90 14.38
C VAL A 42 -10.89 7.59 15.28
N ARG A 43 -11.36 8.76 14.87
CA ARG A 43 -12.38 9.49 15.62
C ARG A 43 -13.69 8.69 15.65
N GLY A 44 -14.18 8.39 16.85
CA GLY A 44 -15.40 7.61 17.05
C GLY A 44 -15.16 6.11 17.29
N ALA A 45 -13.95 5.60 17.02
CA ALA A 45 -13.63 4.21 17.37
C ALA A 45 -13.60 4.00 18.90
N ASP A 46 -14.05 2.86 19.37
CA ASP A 46 -14.07 2.53 20.81
C ASP A 46 -12.65 2.21 21.31
N ALA A 47 -11.87 1.47 20.53
CA ALA A 47 -10.52 1.03 20.87
C ALA A 47 -9.52 1.28 19.74
N LYS A 48 -8.25 1.10 20.05
CA LYS A 48 -7.16 1.03 19.04
C LYS A 48 -6.95 -0.42 18.62
N THR A 49 -6.60 -0.61 17.35
CA THR A 49 -6.07 -1.88 16.84
C THR A 49 -4.79 -2.25 17.58
N ASN A 50 -4.63 -3.51 17.93
CA ASN A 50 -3.42 -4.02 18.54
C ASN A 50 -2.40 -4.37 17.45
N TYR A 51 -1.21 -3.76 17.52
CA TYR A 51 -0.10 -3.99 16.60
C TYR A 51 1.04 -4.67 17.33
N SER A 52 1.54 -5.78 16.78
CA SER A 52 2.69 -6.52 17.29
C SER A 52 3.65 -6.93 16.18
N LEU A 53 4.92 -7.05 16.51
CA LEU A 53 5.96 -7.45 15.59
C LEU A 53 6.13 -8.98 15.60
N GLY A 54 6.50 -9.52 14.43
CA GLY A 54 6.86 -10.90 14.26
C GLY A 54 7.86 -11.07 13.12
N ALA A 55 8.28 -12.30 12.90
CA ALA A 55 9.15 -12.66 11.77
C ALA A 55 8.79 -14.05 11.25
N ASN A 56 9.05 -14.24 9.95
CA ASN A 56 9.00 -15.52 9.26
C ASN A 56 10.28 -15.69 8.41
N GLU A 57 10.36 -16.72 7.62
CA GLU A 57 11.49 -17.00 6.72
C GLU A 57 11.75 -15.86 5.70
N ASN A 58 10.74 -15.10 5.34
CA ASN A 58 10.80 -13.98 4.38
C ASN A 58 11.07 -12.61 5.05
N GLY A 59 11.27 -12.59 6.37
CA GLY A 59 11.62 -11.38 7.11
C GLY A 59 10.62 -10.96 8.18
N LYS A 60 10.76 -9.72 8.64
CA LYS A 60 9.93 -9.13 9.69
C LYS A 60 8.56 -8.73 9.14
N PHE A 61 7.54 -8.82 9.99
CA PHE A 61 6.19 -8.38 9.68
C PHE A 61 5.54 -7.67 10.87
N LEU A 62 4.50 -6.89 10.58
CA LEU A 62 3.58 -6.35 11.57
C LEU A 62 2.30 -7.17 11.54
N ARG A 63 1.88 -7.68 12.70
CA ARG A 63 0.56 -8.29 12.92
C ARG A 63 -0.38 -7.22 13.45
N ALA A 64 -1.54 -7.08 12.85
CA ALA A 64 -2.62 -6.19 13.24
C ALA A 64 -3.84 -7.02 13.66
N GLU A 65 -4.30 -6.81 14.89
CA GLU A 65 -5.49 -7.44 15.43
C GLU A 65 -6.50 -6.36 15.81
N ALA A 66 -7.59 -6.28 15.05
CA ALA A 66 -8.68 -5.35 15.29
C ALA A 66 -9.88 -6.10 15.90
N ASN A 67 -10.45 -5.54 16.96
CA ASN A 67 -11.66 -6.03 17.59
C ASN A 67 -12.53 -4.84 18.02
N ASN A 68 -13.58 -4.54 17.25
CA ASN A 68 -14.36 -3.30 17.40
C ASN A 68 -13.45 -2.07 17.60
N SER A 69 -12.43 -1.98 16.78
CA SER A 69 -11.34 -1.02 16.96
C SER A 69 -10.86 -0.44 15.62
N ALA A 70 -10.25 0.74 15.67
CA ALA A 70 -9.60 1.32 14.54
C ALA A 70 -8.42 2.21 14.95
N SER A 71 -7.28 1.97 14.38
CA SER A 71 -6.14 2.90 14.42
C SER A 71 -5.20 2.66 13.25
N GLY A 72 -4.51 3.71 12.83
CA GLY A 72 -3.50 3.65 11.79
C GLY A 72 -2.10 3.92 12.34
N LEU A 73 -1.10 3.33 11.70
CA LEU A 73 0.31 3.61 11.87
C LEU A 73 0.81 4.35 10.63
N GLY A 74 1.22 5.60 10.78
CA GLY A 74 1.62 6.41 9.63
C GLY A 74 2.88 7.20 9.84
N LYS A 75 3.53 7.52 8.73
CA LYS A 75 4.67 8.43 8.70
C LYS A 75 4.51 9.47 7.58
N GLU A 76 5.03 10.65 7.83
CA GLU A 76 5.23 11.65 6.80
C GLU A 76 6.52 11.30 6.05
N ILE A 77 6.41 11.15 4.74
CA ILE A 77 7.52 10.79 3.87
C ILE A 77 7.26 11.36 2.48
N LYS A 78 8.31 11.85 1.84
CA LYS A 78 8.26 12.27 0.44
C LYS A 78 8.82 11.17 -0.44
N ILE A 79 8.03 10.72 -1.39
CA ILE A 79 8.42 9.75 -2.42
C ILE A 79 8.29 10.42 -3.78
N ASN A 80 9.38 10.42 -4.54
CA ASN A 80 9.40 10.92 -5.92
C ASN A 80 8.79 9.87 -6.85
N LEU A 81 7.58 10.13 -7.34
CA LEU A 81 6.84 9.22 -8.23
C LEU A 81 7.36 9.22 -9.67
N ASN A 82 8.23 10.16 -10.05
CA ASN A 82 8.91 10.10 -11.35
C ASN A 82 10.04 9.08 -11.36
N GLU A 83 10.58 8.73 -10.18
CA GLU A 83 11.65 7.76 -10.05
C GLU A 83 11.17 6.40 -9.54
N THR A 84 10.21 6.39 -8.61
CA THR A 84 9.68 5.19 -7.98
C THR A 84 8.16 5.25 -7.89
N PRO A 85 7.44 5.07 -9.02
CA PRO A 85 5.98 5.18 -9.06
C PRO A 85 5.25 3.96 -8.50
N PHE A 86 5.94 2.80 -8.40
CA PHE A 86 5.28 1.55 -8.03
C PHE A 86 5.35 1.29 -6.53
N LEU A 87 4.19 1.24 -5.87
CA LEU A 87 4.05 0.74 -4.52
C LEU A 87 3.93 -0.79 -4.55
N ASN A 88 4.77 -1.46 -3.77
CA ASN A 88 4.74 -2.89 -3.56
C ASN A 88 4.31 -3.16 -2.12
N ILE A 89 3.40 -4.11 -1.92
CA ILE A 89 2.87 -4.50 -0.62
C ILE A 89 2.84 -6.01 -0.54
N THR A 90 3.45 -6.59 0.51
CA THR A 90 3.25 -7.98 0.88
C THR A 90 2.40 -8.01 2.13
N TRP A 91 1.25 -8.68 2.07
CA TRP A 91 0.29 -8.76 3.16
C TRP A 91 -0.43 -10.10 3.22
N LYS A 92 -1.11 -10.35 4.34
CA LYS A 92 -1.93 -11.55 4.55
C LYS A 92 -3.13 -11.19 5.43
N ILE A 93 -4.29 -11.77 5.16
CA ILE A 93 -5.43 -11.77 6.08
C ILE A 93 -5.63 -13.19 6.60
N GLU A 94 -5.57 -13.34 7.92
CA GLU A 94 -5.86 -14.59 8.64
C GLU A 94 -7.32 -14.69 9.02
N LYS A 95 -7.90 -13.55 9.46
CA LYS A 95 -9.32 -13.45 9.79
C LYS A 95 -9.92 -12.25 9.09
N ASP A 96 -10.86 -12.50 8.21
CA ASP A 96 -11.49 -11.51 7.33
C ASP A 96 -12.78 -10.90 7.92
N LEU A 97 -13.42 -10.05 7.12
CA LEU A 97 -14.66 -9.34 7.44
C LEU A 97 -15.76 -9.70 6.42
N PHE A 98 -15.89 -10.97 6.11
CA PHE A 98 -16.89 -11.45 5.16
C PHE A 98 -18.32 -11.04 5.55
N GLY A 99 -19.14 -10.66 4.55
CA GLY A 99 -20.55 -10.35 4.71
C GLY A 99 -20.89 -8.89 5.04
N ILE A 100 -19.88 -7.97 5.06
CA ILE A 100 -20.13 -6.53 5.21
C ILE A 100 -20.19 -5.83 3.85
N ASP A 101 -20.92 -4.71 3.77
CA ASP A 101 -20.90 -3.80 2.61
C ASP A 101 -19.82 -2.73 2.82
N GLU A 102 -18.61 -2.98 2.29
CA GLU A 102 -17.45 -2.10 2.41
C GLU A 102 -17.65 -0.70 1.80
N SER A 103 -18.65 -0.52 0.92
CA SER A 103 -18.99 0.77 0.31
C SER A 103 -19.89 1.65 1.20
N SER A 104 -20.52 1.07 2.22
CA SER A 104 -21.41 1.75 3.14
C SER A 104 -20.67 2.28 4.37
N LYS A 105 -21.19 3.33 5.03
CA LYS A 105 -20.60 3.81 6.29
C LYS A 105 -20.58 2.77 7.40
N LYS A 106 -21.56 1.87 7.43
CA LYS A 106 -21.70 0.84 8.46
C LYS A 106 -20.72 -0.31 8.28
N GLY A 107 -20.32 -0.59 7.04
CA GLY A 107 -19.43 -1.68 6.71
C GLY A 107 -18.08 -1.24 6.15
N HIS A 108 -17.69 0.04 6.27
CA HIS A 108 -16.42 0.56 5.74
C HIS A 108 -15.23 0.18 6.62
N ASP A 109 -15.04 -1.11 6.79
CA ASP A 109 -13.94 -1.72 7.53
C ASP A 109 -13.11 -2.62 6.61
N TYR A 110 -11.82 -2.63 6.83
CA TYR A 110 -10.89 -3.49 6.09
C TYR A 110 -9.89 -4.13 7.05
N ALA A 111 -9.72 -5.43 6.95
CA ALA A 111 -8.72 -6.15 7.74
C ALA A 111 -7.30 -5.64 7.44
N ALA A 112 -7.02 -5.27 6.19
CA ALA A 112 -5.75 -4.65 5.81
C ALA A 112 -5.94 -3.55 4.77
N ARG A 113 -5.30 -2.40 5.00
CA ARG A 113 -5.23 -1.28 4.05
C ARG A 113 -3.95 -0.45 4.17
N VAL A 114 -3.55 0.13 3.04
CA VAL A 114 -2.41 1.04 2.94
C VAL A 114 -2.87 2.34 2.30
N PHE A 115 -2.77 3.44 3.03
CA PHE A 115 -3.06 4.77 2.54
C PHE A 115 -1.81 5.41 1.93
N VAL A 116 -1.96 5.99 0.76
CA VAL A 116 -0.99 6.90 0.16
C VAL A 116 -1.62 8.28 0.08
N VAL A 117 -0.94 9.28 0.64
CA VAL A 117 -1.54 10.61 0.88
C VAL A 117 -0.75 11.70 0.15
N LYS A 118 -1.46 12.52 -0.60
CA LYS A 118 -0.99 13.81 -1.14
C LYS A 118 -1.59 14.97 -0.37
N LYS A 119 -0.74 15.82 0.18
CA LYS A 119 -1.15 17.11 0.76
C LYS A 119 -1.45 18.09 -0.38
N THR A 120 -2.70 18.54 -0.49
CA THR A 120 -3.16 19.46 -1.57
C THR A 120 -3.57 20.84 -1.05
N GLY A 121 -3.34 21.13 0.22
CA GLY A 121 -3.65 22.43 0.83
C GLY A 121 -3.21 22.51 2.29
N ALA A 122 -3.60 23.61 2.95
CA ALA A 122 -3.12 23.95 4.28
C ALA A 122 -3.65 23.06 5.42
N THR A 123 -4.74 22.32 5.20
CA THR A 123 -5.36 21.49 6.23
C THR A 123 -5.41 20.02 5.81
N PRO A 124 -5.42 19.07 6.77
CA PRO A 124 -5.60 17.65 6.45
C PRO A 124 -6.89 17.34 5.69
N LEU A 125 -7.93 18.18 5.84
CA LEU A 125 -9.20 18.03 5.12
C LEU A 125 -9.09 18.28 3.61
N SER A 126 -8.03 18.93 3.15
CA SER A 126 -7.78 19.14 1.71
C SER A 126 -7.06 17.97 1.07
N ASN A 127 -6.44 17.08 1.83
CA ASN A 127 -5.63 15.98 1.29
C ASN A 127 -6.44 15.08 0.35
N ARG A 128 -5.72 14.46 -0.60
CA ARG A 128 -6.21 13.36 -1.44
C ARG A 128 -5.51 12.08 -1.03
N ALA A 129 -6.24 10.97 -1.06
CA ALA A 129 -5.68 9.67 -0.69
C ALA A 129 -6.12 8.58 -1.65
N MET A 130 -5.19 7.71 -2.01
CA MET A 130 -5.50 6.36 -2.47
C MET A 130 -5.41 5.44 -1.26
N ASN A 131 -6.45 4.67 -1.04
CA ASN A 131 -6.54 3.67 0.01
C ASN A 131 -6.55 2.28 -0.66
N TYR A 132 -5.41 1.63 -0.69
CA TYR A 132 -5.26 0.30 -1.23
C TYR A 132 -5.70 -0.72 -0.19
N VAL A 133 -6.64 -1.59 -0.56
CA VAL A 133 -7.29 -2.50 0.38
C VAL A 133 -7.14 -3.95 -0.01
N PHE A 134 -7.06 -4.82 0.99
CA PHE A 134 -7.31 -6.23 0.88
C PHE A 134 -8.78 -6.45 1.30
N SER A 135 -9.64 -6.63 0.33
CA SER A 135 -11.09 -6.71 0.55
C SER A 135 -11.51 -8.10 1.01
N SER A 136 -12.54 -8.14 1.85
CA SER A 136 -13.22 -9.40 2.22
C SER A 136 -14.44 -9.70 1.35
N ASN A 137 -14.93 -8.72 0.58
CA ASN A 137 -16.22 -8.83 -0.08
C ASN A 137 -16.20 -8.45 -1.56
N ASN A 138 -15.28 -7.61 -2.01
CA ASN A 138 -15.18 -7.13 -3.37
C ASN A 138 -14.08 -7.84 -4.16
N ASP A 139 -14.18 -7.83 -5.47
CA ASP A 139 -13.19 -8.42 -6.37
C ASP A 139 -12.01 -7.46 -6.58
N VAL A 140 -10.86 -8.00 -7.03
CA VAL A 140 -9.69 -7.21 -7.41
C VAL A 140 -10.10 -6.17 -8.47
N ASP A 141 -9.47 -5.00 -8.44
CA ASP A 141 -9.73 -3.82 -9.28
C ASP A 141 -11.08 -3.11 -9.03
N ALA A 142 -11.92 -3.61 -8.14
CA ALA A 142 -13.07 -2.85 -7.67
C ALA A 142 -12.62 -1.58 -6.92
N TYR A 143 -13.36 -0.49 -7.08
CA TYR A 143 -13.07 0.76 -6.40
C TYR A 143 -14.32 1.57 -6.12
N HIS A 144 -14.26 2.38 -5.08
CA HIS A 144 -15.31 3.36 -4.77
C HIS A 144 -14.74 4.52 -3.93
N PRO A 145 -15.35 5.70 -3.98
CA PRO A 145 -15.04 6.76 -3.01
C PRO A 145 -15.38 6.29 -1.60
N SER A 146 -14.54 6.65 -0.63
CA SER A 146 -14.87 6.43 0.77
C SER A 146 -16.23 7.05 1.12
N PRO A 147 -17.12 6.34 1.86
CA PRO A 147 -18.42 6.85 2.26
C PRO A 147 -18.32 8.04 3.24
N PHE A 148 -17.14 8.31 3.78
CA PHE A 148 -16.87 9.45 4.65
C PHE A 148 -16.33 10.67 3.91
N THR A 149 -15.66 10.47 2.75
CA THR A 149 -15.11 11.57 1.95
C THR A 149 -14.77 11.15 0.52
N LYS A 150 -15.23 11.93 -0.46
CA LYS A 150 -14.85 11.71 -1.87
C LYS A 150 -13.38 12.00 -2.17
N LYS A 151 -12.61 12.47 -1.18
CA LYS A 151 -11.18 12.76 -1.29
C LYS A 151 -10.29 11.54 -1.03
N SER A 152 -10.86 10.43 -0.65
CA SER A 152 -10.22 9.12 -0.53
C SER A 152 -10.92 8.12 -1.43
N ILE A 153 -10.15 7.37 -2.21
CA ILE A 153 -10.65 6.29 -3.06
C ILE A 153 -10.13 4.98 -2.49
N ASP A 154 -11.05 4.06 -2.20
CA ASP A 154 -10.75 2.70 -1.82
C ASP A 154 -10.59 1.88 -3.10
N TYR A 155 -9.45 1.20 -3.27
CA TYR A 155 -9.11 0.40 -4.44
C TYR A 155 -8.63 -0.98 -4.02
N VAL A 156 -9.29 -2.02 -4.50
CA VAL A 156 -9.01 -3.42 -4.13
C VAL A 156 -7.80 -3.95 -4.89
N LEU A 157 -6.72 -4.28 -4.16
CA LEU A 157 -5.53 -4.93 -4.72
C LEU A 157 -5.50 -6.44 -4.47
N SER A 158 -6.22 -6.92 -3.47
CA SER A 158 -6.33 -8.35 -3.13
C SER A 158 -7.70 -8.64 -2.54
N THR A 159 -8.16 -9.89 -2.64
CA THR A 159 -9.42 -10.32 -2.05
C THR A 159 -9.28 -11.63 -1.27
N THR A 160 -9.97 -11.75 -0.13
CA THR A 160 -9.99 -13.00 0.65
C THR A 160 -10.77 -14.12 -0.03
N LYS A 161 -11.59 -13.80 -1.04
CA LYS A 161 -12.23 -14.81 -1.89
C LYS A 161 -11.22 -15.72 -2.58
N GLU A 162 -10.01 -15.22 -2.86
CA GLU A 162 -8.93 -15.94 -3.54
C GLU A 162 -7.79 -16.31 -2.59
N ASN A 163 -7.44 -15.42 -1.65
CA ASN A 163 -6.18 -15.48 -0.93
C ASN A 163 -6.34 -15.39 0.60
N LEU A 164 -7.43 -15.92 1.18
CA LEU A 164 -7.56 -15.99 2.63
C LEU A 164 -6.46 -16.88 3.22
N ASN A 165 -5.79 -16.35 4.26
CA ASN A 165 -4.68 -17.00 4.97
C ASN A 165 -3.41 -17.23 4.14
N GLU A 166 -3.26 -16.54 3.00
CA GLU A 166 -2.07 -16.61 2.15
C GLU A 166 -1.32 -15.28 2.12
N TRP A 167 0.01 -15.34 2.05
CA TRP A 167 0.84 -14.18 1.77
C TRP A 167 0.77 -13.80 0.30
N VAL A 168 0.33 -12.58 0.03
CA VAL A 168 0.19 -12.04 -1.33
C VAL A 168 1.09 -10.83 -1.49
N THR A 169 1.81 -10.76 -2.60
CA THR A 169 2.57 -9.56 -2.99
C THR A 169 1.89 -8.92 -4.19
N VAL A 170 1.56 -7.65 -4.05
CA VAL A 170 0.92 -6.85 -5.10
C VAL A 170 1.78 -5.63 -5.44
N LYS A 171 1.63 -5.12 -6.67
CA LYS A 171 2.32 -3.94 -7.18
C LYS A 171 1.32 -3.04 -7.89
N VAL A 172 1.37 -1.74 -7.62
CA VAL A 172 0.45 -0.75 -8.22
C VAL A 172 1.19 0.54 -8.58
N ASN A 173 0.87 1.13 -9.74
CA ASN A 173 1.39 2.43 -10.13
C ASN A 173 0.58 3.55 -9.44
N VAL A 174 1.16 4.12 -8.39
CA VAL A 174 0.53 5.17 -7.59
C VAL A 174 0.32 6.46 -8.40
N LYS A 175 1.28 6.84 -9.25
CA LYS A 175 1.18 8.04 -10.09
C LYS A 175 -0.03 7.96 -11.03
N GLU A 176 -0.19 6.84 -11.72
CA GLU A 176 -1.33 6.60 -12.60
C GLU A 176 -2.66 6.61 -11.86
N HIS A 177 -2.72 6.02 -10.66
CA HIS A 177 -3.94 6.00 -9.86
C HIS A 177 -4.34 7.40 -9.37
N PHE A 178 -3.41 8.24 -8.93
CA PHE A 178 -3.74 9.63 -8.60
C PHE A 178 -4.21 10.41 -9.83
N LYS A 179 -3.62 10.18 -11.01
CA LYS A 179 -4.10 10.78 -12.25
C LYS A 179 -5.49 10.32 -12.61
N LYS A 180 -5.74 9.02 -12.57
CA LYS A 180 -7.02 8.40 -12.94
C LYS A 180 -8.18 8.81 -12.01
N PHE A 181 -7.97 8.76 -10.70
CA PHE A 181 -9.05 8.85 -9.72
C PHE A 181 -9.20 10.23 -9.07
N HIS A 182 -8.17 11.07 -9.11
CA HIS A 182 -8.18 12.40 -8.54
C HIS A 182 -7.91 13.51 -9.55
N ASP A 183 -7.62 13.16 -10.82
CA ASP A 183 -7.14 14.08 -11.87
C ASP A 183 -5.90 14.89 -11.43
N LEU A 184 -4.99 14.23 -10.72
CA LEU A 184 -3.75 14.82 -10.22
C LEU A 184 -2.54 14.13 -10.86
N ASP A 185 -1.78 14.86 -11.67
CA ASP A 185 -0.47 14.43 -12.14
C ASP A 185 0.58 14.83 -11.10
N LEU A 186 1.03 13.86 -10.31
CA LEU A 186 1.87 14.10 -9.14
C LEU A 186 3.32 13.72 -9.39
N ASP A 187 4.24 14.61 -8.98
CA ASP A 187 5.67 14.29 -8.89
C ASP A 187 6.03 13.60 -7.56
N GLU A 188 5.25 13.84 -6.49
CA GLU A 188 5.52 13.27 -5.17
C GLU A 188 4.26 13.01 -4.35
N ILE A 189 4.34 12.04 -3.42
CA ILE A 189 3.41 11.88 -2.30
C ILE A 189 4.03 12.39 -1.01
N ASN A 190 3.21 12.61 0.04
CA ASN A 190 3.66 13.26 1.28
C ASN A 190 3.47 12.40 2.53
N GLY A 191 2.83 11.26 2.42
CA GLY A 191 2.64 10.36 3.55
C GLY A 191 2.12 9.00 3.14
N ILE A 192 2.38 8.04 4.02
CA ILE A 192 1.87 6.68 3.92
C ILE A 192 1.44 6.19 5.30
N ALA A 193 0.38 5.39 5.33
CA ALA A 193 -0.09 4.77 6.56
C ALA A 193 -0.62 3.37 6.29
N ILE A 194 -0.48 2.48 7.25
CA ILE A 194 -1.19 1.20 7.31
C ILE A 194 -2.31 1.29 8.35
N MET A 195 -3.39 0.55 8.12
CA MET A 195 -4.51 0.51 9.05
C MET A 195 -5.25 -0.82 8.93
N SER A 196 -5.75 -1.29 10.07
CA SER A 196 -6.72 -2.39 10.19
C SER A 196 -7.83 -1.91 11.09
N ASP A 197 -9.06 -2.04 10.67
CA ASP A 197 -10.22 -1.53 11.39
C ASP A 197 -11.45 -2.42 11.31
N THR A 198 -12.28 -2.34 12.34
CA THR A 198 -13.51 -3.11 12.51
C THR A 198 -14.53 -2.30 13.34
N ASP A 199 -14.31 -0.99 13.45
CA ASP A 199 -15.12 -0.15 14.34
C ASP A 199 -16.51 0.20 13.77
N ASN A 200 -16.70 0.10 12.47
CA ASN A 200 -18.00 0.30 11.84
C ASN A 200 -18.88 -0.97 11.91
N SER A 201 -18.32 -2.12 11.56
CA SER A 201 -19.01 -3.42 11.58
C SER A 201 -19.13 -4.06 12.95
N LYS A 202 -18.29 -3.63 13.91
CA LYS A 202 -18.17 -4.22 15.27
C LYS A 202 -17.65 -5.67 15.27
N LEU A 203 -17.02 -6.08 14.17
CA LEU A 203 -16.41 -7.40 14.00
C LEU A 203 -14.97 -7.45 14.55
N SER A 204 -14.25 -8.50 14.19
CA SER A 204 -12.84 -8.64 14.47
C SER A 204 -12.09 -9.23 13.29
N SER A 205 -10.86 -8.75 13.07
CA SER A 205 -9.99 -9.20 11.99
C SER A 205 -8.55 -9.38 12.45
N ILE A 206 -7.80 -10.20 11.71
CA ILE A 206 -6.36 -10.40 11.88
C ILE A 206 -5.69 -10.30 10.52
N ALA A 207 -4.73 -9.39 10.42
CA ALA A 207 -3.95 -9.16 9.21
C ALA A 207 -2.45 -9.00 9.50
N TYR A 208 -1.65 -9.12 8.46
CA TYR A 208 -0.20 -9.03 8.52
C TYR A 208 0.31 -8.17 7.37
N TYR A 209 1.34 -7.35 7.64
CA TYR A 209 2.00 -6.51 6.66
C TYR A 209 3.50 -6.79 6.63
N GLN A 210 4.06 -6.94 5.43
CA GLN A 210 5.47 -7.20 5.20
C GLN A 210 5.92 -6.47 3.93
N ASN A 211 7.20 -6.13 3.82
CA ASN A 211 7.82 -5.64 2.57
C ASN A 211 7.04 -4.52 1.85
N ILE A 212 6.71 -3.42 2.55
CA ILE A 212 6.09 -2.26 1.92
C ILE A 212 7.18 -1.31 1.43
N TYR A 213 7.27 -1.12 0.11
CA TYR A 213 8.29 -0.29 -0.51
C TYR A 213 7.83 0.30 -1.85
N PHE A 214 8.48 1.39 -2.27
CA PHE A 214 8.35 1.92 -3.63
C PHE A 214 9.50 1.46 -4.52
N SER A 215 9.23 1.28 -5.82
CA SER A 215 10.23 0.88 -6.82
C SER A 215 10.07 1.59 -8.15
N SER A 216 11.15 1.57 -8.95
CA SER A 216 11.16 2.11 -10.32
C SER A 216 10.52 1.18 -11.35
N GLU A 217 10.39 -0.10 -11.05
CA GLU A 217 9.84 -1.16 -11.90
C GLU A 217 9.06 -2.19 -11.09
#